data_69ec8c7a72111f258afaadc9887a57ec
#
_entry.id   69ec8c7a72111f258afaadc9887a57ec
#
_cell.length_a   1.000
_cell.length_b   1.000
_cell.length_c   1.000
_cell.angle_alpha   90.00
_cell.angle_beta   90.00
_cell.angle_gamma   90.00
#
_symmetry.space_group_name_H-M   'P 1'
#
loop_
_entity.id
_entity.type
_entity.pdbx_description
1 polymer ?
#
loop_
_entity_poly.entity_id
_entity_poly.type
_entity_poly.pdbx_seq_one_letter_code
_entity_poly.pdbx_strand_id
1 'polypeptide(L)'
;MLSGSIHTRRKPEVRDVQTIHQPTIAVIGGSGFYDFFGAGAQEIAVQTPYGEPSGPITIGTVDAHTVAFLPRHGRRHQYSPHTVPYRANMWALLSLGVRRVLGPCAVGSLTPDLPPGSVVVPDQLVDRTTSRNQTY
;
A
#
# COMPACT_ATOMS: atom_id res chain seq x y z
N MET A 1 -1.72 4.64 -66.46
CA MET A 1 -1.11 3.73 -65.46
C MET A 1 -0.97 4.52 -64.14
N LEU A 2 -1.88 4.29 -63.20
CA LEU A 2 -1.87 4.97 -61.89
C LEU A 2 -1.34 3.94 -60.87
N SER A 3 -0.15 4.18 -60.32
CA SER A 3 0.48 3.39 -59.27
C SER A 3 -0.10 3.84 -57.90
N GLY A 4 -0.94 3.00 -57.30
CA GLY A 4 -1.48 3.20 -55.98
C GLY A 4 -0.48 2.72 -54.91
N SER A 5 0.05 3.65 -54.14
CA SER A 5 0.90 3.36 -52.98
C SER A 5 0.05 2.88 -51.83
N ILE A 6 0.21 1.63 -51.39
CA ILE A 6 -0.47 1.04 -50.25
C ILE A 6 0.27 1.49 -48.97
N HIS A 7 -0.38 2.40 -48.22
CA HIS A 7 0.10 2.78 -46.87
C HIS A 7 -0.30 1.70 -45.89
N THR A 8 0.64 0.83 -45.53
CA THR A 8 0.49 -0.12 -44.42
C THR A 8 0.51 0.64 -43.10
N ARG A 9 -0.65 0.80 -42.45
CA ARG A 9 -0.74 1.26 -41.07
C ARG A 9 -0.04 0.24 -40.18
N ARG A 10 1.09 0.63 -39.58
CA ARG A 10 1.69 -0.12 -38.45
C ARG A 10 0.69 -0.18 -37.32
N LYS A 11 0.36 -1.39 -36.85
CA LYS A 11 -0.36 -1.61 -35.59
C LYS A 11 0.45 -0.96 -34.45
N PRO A 12 -0.23 -0.29 -33.48
CA PRO A 12 0.48 0.21 -32.32
C PRO A 12 1.11 -0.97 -31.59
N GLU A 13 2.38 -0.85 -31.34
CA GLU A 13 3.17 -1.78 -30.54
C GLU A 13 2.58 -1.76 -29.12
N VAL A 14 1.99 -2.88 -28.70
CA VAL A 14 1.52 -3.05 -27.32
C VAL A 14 2.78 -3.04 -26.47
N ARG A 15 3.00 -1.95 -25.75
CA ARG A 15 4.05 -1.90 -24.72
C ARG A 15 3.80 -3.05 -23.76
N ASP A 16 4.83 -3.87 -23.57
CA ASP A 16 4.83 -4.96 -22.59
C ASP A 16 4.25 -4.45 -21.26
N VAL A 17 3.05 -4.93 -20.92
CA VAL A 17 2.52 -4.79 -19.59
C VAL A 17 3.41 -5.70 -18.74
N GLN A 18 4.39 -5.10 -18.05
CA GLN A 18 5.18 -5.81 -17.07
C GLN A 18 4.20 -6.55 -16.17
N THR A 19 4.30 -7.87 -16.15
CA THR A 19 3.47 -8.72 -15.29
C THR A 19 3.81 -8.36 -13.86
N ILE A 20 2.99 -7.50 -13.24
CA ILE A 20 3.16 -7.12 -11.85
C ILE A 20 2.82 -8.36 -11.04
N HIS A 21 3.80 -8.96 -10.41
CA HIS A 21 3.56 -10.02 -9.45
C HIS A 21 2.65 -9.46 -8.35
N GLN A 22 1.55 -10.15 -8.07
CA GLN A 22 0.61 -9.72 -7.03
C GLN A 22 1.32 -9.65 -5.67
N PRO A 23 1.21 -8.53 -4.93
CA PRO A 23 1.84 -8.42 -3.63
C PRO A 23 1.15 -9.35 -2.64
N THR A 24 1.91 -10.18 -1.93
CA THR A 24 1.39 -11.00 -0.83
C THR A 24 1.61 -10.37 0.54
N ILE A 25 2.46 -9.35 0.60
CA ILE A 25 2.84 -8.60 1.79
C ILE A 25 2.50 -7.13 1.57
N ALA A 26 1.98 -6.47 2.61
CA ALA A 26 1.82 -5.03 2.61
C ALA A 26 2.44 -4.39 3.85
N VAL A 27 2.82 -3.12 3.71
CA VAL A 27 3.20 -2.24 4.81
C VAL A 27 2.19 -1.11 4.89
N ILE A 28 1.53 -0.94 6.03
CA ILE A 28 0.72 0.25 6.34
C ILE A 28 1.58 1.16 7.21
N GLY A 29 2.25 2.13 6.59
CA GLY A 29 3.26 2.94 7.24
C GLY A 29 2.86 4.40 7.48
N GLY A 30 3.56 5.04 8.41
CA GLY A 30 3.53 6.49 8.62
C GLY A 30 4.51 7.22 7.69
N SER A 31 4.75 8.52 7.95
CA SER A 31 5.53 9.44 7.11
C SER A 31 6.96 9.00 6.80
N GLY A 32 7.60 8.25 7.69
CA GLY A 32 8.97 7.77 7.48
C GLY A 32 9.11 6.69 6.39
N PHE A 33 8.01 6.23 5.78
CA PHE A 33 8.01 5.17 4.78
C PHE A 33 7.59 5.63 3.37
N TYR A 34 7.37 6.93 3.14
CA TYR A 34 6.85 7.39 1.84
C TYR A 34 7.85 7.21 0.69
N ASP A 35 9.14 7.18 0.99
CA ASP A 35 10.22 6.90 0.03
C ASP A 35 10.74 5.46 0.13
N PHE A 36 9.91 4.56 0.65
CA PHE A 36 10.28 3.16 0.90
C PHE A 36 10.68 2.41 -0.38
N PHE A 37 10.05 2.76 -1.50
CA PHE A 37 10.41 2.20 -2.79
C PHE A 37 11.21 3.22 -3.60
N GLY A 38 12.33 2.79 -4.17
CA GLY A 38 13.08 3.55 -5.16
C GLY A 38 12.35 3.71 -6.50
N ALA A 39 13.08 4.15 -7.51
CA ALA A 39 12.55 4.29 -8.87
C ALA A 39 12.00 2.95 -9.40
N GLY A 40 10.80 2.97 -9.97
CA GLY A 40 10.13 1.78 -10.55
C GLY A 40 8.91 1.29 -9.78
N ALA A 41 8.57 1.90 -8.65
CA ALA A 41 7.33 1.61 -7.96
C ALA A 41 6.11 2.12 -8.75
N GLN A 42 5.02 1.35 -8.70
CA GLN A 42 3.77 1.69 -9.37
C GLN A 42 2.69 2.07 -8.36
N GLU A 43 1.95 3.14 -8.64
CA GLU A 43 0.79 3.53 -7.85
C GLU A 43 -0.50 2.99 -8.44
N ILE A 44 -1.34 2.43 -7.58
CA ILE A 44 -2.65 1.89 -7.93
C ILE A 44 -3.71 2.56 -7.07
N ALA A 45 -4.71 3.14 -7.70
CA ALA A 45 -5.94 3.59 -7.04
C ALA A 45 -6.93 2.41 -7.00
N VAL A 46 -7.44 2.09 -5.82
CA VAL A 46 -8.39 0.99 -5.62
C VAL A 46 -9.72 1.56 -5.14
N GLN A 47 -10.79 1.25 -5.86
CA GLN A 47 -12.16 1.54 -5.42
C GLN A 47 -12.63 0.47 -4.45
N THR A 48 -13.27 0.87 -3.35
CA THR A 48 -13.78 -0.06 -2.35
C THR A 48 -15.26 0.21 -2.00
N PRO A 49 -16.01 -0.78 -1.54
CA PRO A 49 -17.38 -0.58 -1.08
C PRO A 49 -17.47 0.25 0.20
N TYR A 50 -16.33 0.55 0.84
CA TYR A 50 -16.23 1.34 2.08
C TYR A 50 -15.73 2.77 1.84
N GLY A 51 -15.71 3.22 0.59
CA GLY A 51 -15.14 4.49 0.17
C GLY A 51 -13.67 4.37 -0.24
N GLU A 52 -12.99 5.50 -0.32
CA GLU A 52 -11.59 5.53 -0.73
C GLU A 52 -10.66 5.11 0.41
N PRO A 53 -9.58 4.35 0.13
CA PRO A 53 -8.49 4.14 1.07
C PRO A 53 -7.81 5.45 1.48
N SER A 54 -6.93 5.39 2.48
CA SER A 54 -6.18 6.56 2.96
C SER A 54 -5.26 7.19 1.90
N GLY A 55 -4.99 6.49 0.82
CA GLY A 55 -4.26 6.97 -0.35
C GLY A 55 -4.08 5.87 -1.39
N PRO A 56 -3.49 6.21 -2.55
CA PRO A 56 -3.12 5.20 -3.53
C PRO A 56 -2.12 4.22 -2.92
N ILE A 57 -2.23 2.96 -3.37
CA ILE A 57 -1.33 1.89 -2.94
C ILE A 57 -0.14 1.88 -3.88
N THR A 58 1.06 1.97 -3.32
CA THR A 58 2.30 1.87 -4.08
C THR A 58 2.78 0.42 -4.06
N ILE A 59 3.04 -0.16 -5.23
CA ILE A 59 3.60 -1.50 -5.36
C ILE A 59 5.03 -1.39 -5.84
N GLY A 60 5.93 -2.03 -5.14
CA GLY A 60 7.35 -2.07 -5.46
C GLY A 60 7.98 -3.39 -5.06
N THR A 61 9.28 -3.52 -5.32
CA THR A 61 10.05 -4.72 -4.98
C THR A 61 11.03 -4.41 -3.87
N VAL A 62 11.06 -5.27 -2.86
CA VAL A 62 12.05 -5.27 -1.79
C VAL A 62 12.75 -6.62 -1.85
N ASP A 63 14.03 -6.64 -2.15
CA ASP A 63 14.78 -7.85 -2.51
C ASP A 63 14.05 -8.64 -3.61
N ALA A 64 13.59 -9.85 -3.29
CA ALA A 64 12.85 -10.71 -4.22
C ALA A 64 11.33 -10.67 -4.01
N HIS A 65 10.81 -9.78 -3.14
CA HIS A 65 9.40 -9.75 -2.78
C HIS A 65 8.68 -8.55 -3.38
N THR A 66 7.52 -8.80 -3.97
CA THR A 66 6.58 -7.73 -4.33
C THR A 66 5.81 -7.30 -3.09
N VAL A 67 5.92 -6.04 -2.73
CA VAL A 67 5.36 -5.45 -1.51
C VAL A 67 4.44 -4.30 -1.89
N ALA A 68 3.27 -4.24 -1.25
CA ALA A 68 2.38 -3.09 -1.32
C ALA A 68 2.64 -2.13 -0.16
N PHE A 69 2.62 -0.85 -0.41
CA PHE A 69 2.69 0.18 0.62
C PHE A 69 1.43 1.04 0.61
N LEU A 70 0.87 1.28 1.79
CA LEU A 70 -0.28 2.15 1.98
C LEU A 70 0.04 3.21 3.05
N PRO A 71 -0.08 4.53 2.73
CA PRO A 71 0.14 5.60 3.71
C PRO A 71 -1.02 5.64 4.72
N ARG A 72 -0.77 5.29 5.99
CA ARG A 72 -1.79 5.19 7.05
C ARG A 72 -2.64 6.43 7.19
N HIS A 73 -2.00 7.58 7.28
CA HIS A 73 -2.64 8.88 7.49
C HIS A 73 -2.87 9.67 6.20
N GLY A 74 -2.69 9.03 5.03
CA GLY A 74 -2.64 9.70 3.74
C GLY A 74 -1.31 10.45 3.52
N ARG A 75 -1.01 10.76 2.27
CA ARG A 75 0.27 11.40 1.90
C ARG A 75 0.49 12.77 2.53
N ARG A 76 -0.59 13.51 2.80
CA ARG A 76 -0.56 14.84 3.41
C ARG A 76 -0.95 14.83 4.89
N HIS A 77 -0.95 13.67 5.54
CA HIS A 77 -1.41 13.50 6.92
C HIS A 77 -2.83 14.04 7.16
N GLN A 78 -3.71 13.92 6.16
CA GLN A 78 -5.07 14.43 6.23
C GLN A 78 -6.00 13.62 7.14
N TYR A 79 -5.62 12.39 7.51
CA TYR A 79 -6.41 11.54 8.39
C TYR A 79 -5.79 11.52 9.80
N SER A 80 -6.55 11.94 10.79
CA SER A 80 -6.22 11.70 12.19
C SER A 80 -6.41 10.20 12.55
N PRO A 81 -5.83 9.69 13.63
CA PRO A 81 -5.89 8.27 13.97
C PRO A 81 -7.29 7.67 14.00
N HIS A 82 -8.31 8.45 14.42
CA HIS A 82 -9.70 8.00 14.51
C HIS A 82 -10.49 8.15 13.21
N THR A 83 -9.95 8.85 12.20
CA THR A 83 -10.62 9.07 10.90
C THR A 83 -9.99 8.26 9.76
N VAL A 84 -8.93 7.48 10.03
CA VAL A 84 -8.33 6.58 9.03
C VAL A 84 -9.40 5.61 8.52
N PRO A 85 -9.58 5.46 7.18
CA PRO A 85 -10.58 4.57 6.59
C PRO A 85 -10.13 3.09 6.66
N TYR A 86 -10.11 2.51 7.86
CA TYR A 86 -9.56 1.17 8.12
C TYR A 86 -10.15 0.07 7.25
N ARG A 87 -11.50 0.06 7.08
CA ARG A 87 -12.18 -0.95 6.28
C ARG A 87 -11.79 -0.85 4.81
N ALA A 88 -11.79 0.37 4.27
CA ALA A 88 -11.36 0.62 2.90
C ALA A 88 -9.91 0.20 2.69
N ASN A 89 -9.01 0.54 3.63
CA ASN A 89 -7.60 0.18 3.57
C ASN A 89 -7.40 -1.34 3.53
N MET A 90 -8.02 -2.07 4.44
CA MET A 90 -7.89 -3.54 4.52
C MET A 90 -8.52 -4.22 3.31
N TRP A 91 -9.69 -3.77 2.88
CA TRP A 91 -10.36 -4.31 1.70
C TRP A 91 -9.50 -4.12 0.43
N ALA A 92 -8.95 -2.91 0.24
CA ALA A 92 -8.11 -2.60 -0.91
C ALA A 92 -6.86 -3.49 -0.97
N LEU A 93 -6.18 -3.68 0.16
CA LEU A 93 -5.02 -4.58 0.22
C LEU A 93 -5.40 -6.03 -0.05
N LEU A 94 -6.50 -6.51 0.52
CA LEU A 94 -7.00 -7.87 0.29
C LEU A 94 -7.34 -8.10 -1.19
N SER A 95 -7.99 -7.14 -1.85
CA SER A 95 -8.35 -7.23 -3.27
C SER A 95 -7.14 -7.32 -4.21
N LEU A 96 -5.99 -6.78 -3.80
CA LEU A 96 -4.71 -6.89 -4.51
C LEU A 96 -3.96 -8.21 -4.24
N GLY A 97 -4.51 -9.09 -3.39
CA GLY A 97 -3.90 -10.39 -3.09
C GLY A 97 -3.04 -10.42 -1.82
N VAL A 98 -2.97 -9.31 -1.06
CA VAL A 98 -2.21 -9.24 0.19
C VAL A 98 -2.76 -10.24 1.22
N ARG A 99 -1.85 -10.94 1.91
CA ARG A 99 -2.15 -11.94 2.95
C ARG A 99 -1.48 -11.63 4.29
N ARG A 100 -0.45 -10.77 4.28
CA ARG A 100 0.29 -10.36 5.48
C ARG A 100 0.42 -8.86 5.47
N VAL A 101 0.13 -8.23 6.62
CA VAL A 101 0.23 -6.78 6.79
C VAL A 101 1.19 -6.48 7.93
N LEU A 102 2.17 -5.64 7.65
CA LEU A 102 3.07 -5.06 8.64
C LEU A 102 2.58 -3.64 8.93
N GLY A 103 2.33 -3.35 10.19
CA GLY A 103 1.86 -2.05 10.66
C GLY A 103 2.87 -1.37 11.58
N PRO A 104 4.06 -0.96 11.12
CA PRO A 104 5.05 -0.32 11.97
C PRO A 104 4.53 1.01 12.53
N CYS A 105 4.77 1.24 13.81
CA CYS A 105 4.43 2.49 14.48
C CYS A 105 5.45 2.81 15.56
N ALA A 106 5.73 4.10 15.75
CA ALA A 106 6.52 4.56 16.87
C ALA A 106 5.67 4.56 18.14
N VAL A 107 6.23 4.03 19.23
CA VAL A 107 5.57 3.95 20.54
C VAL A 107 6.54 4.39 21.64
N GLY A 108 6.01 4.80 22.79
CA GLY A 108 6.82 5.02 23.99
C GLY A 108 7.05 3.71 24.74
N SER A 109 8.27 3.50 25.21
CA SER A 109 8.60 2.38 26.09
C SER A 109 8.22 2.71 27.54
N LEU A 110 7.68 1.72 28.26
CA LEU A 110 7.40 1.79 29.69
C LEU A 110 8.47 1.04 30.51
N THR A 111 9.51 0.51 29.87
CA THR A 111 10.61 -0.20 30.52
C THR A 111 11.96 0.29 30.02
N PRO A 112 12.97 0.43 30.93
CA PRO A 112 14.33 0.79 30.54
C PRO A 112 15.03 -0.24 29.61
N ASP A 113 14.58 -1.49 29.62
CA ASP A 113 15.16 -2.57 28.84
C ASP A 113 14.92 -2.43 27.34
N LEU A 114 14.00 -1.54 26.95
CA LEU A 114 13.67 -1.23 25.56
C LEU A 114 13.98 0.25 25.27
N PRO A 115 15.25 0.59 25.07
CA PRO A 115 15.65 1.98 24.79
C PRO A 115 15.20 2.44 23.40
N PRO A 116 15.25 3.76 23.10
CA PRO A 116 14.99 4.28 21.78
C PRO A 116 15.79 3.58 20.69
N GLY A 117 15.14 3.26 19.57
CA GLY A 117 15.73 2.48 18.47
C GLY A 117 15.50 0.97 18.57
N SER A 118 14.93 0.47 19.69
CA SER A 118 14.52 -0.93 19.80
C SER A 118 13.35 -1.23 18.84
N VAL A 119 13.38 -2.40 18.21
CA VAL A 119 12.26 -2.92 17.42
C VAL A 119 11.61 -4.06 18.20
N VAL A 120 10.30 -3.95 18.42
CA VAL A 120 9.52 -4.91 19.19
C VAL A 120 8.41 -5.48 18.32
N VAL A 121 8.26 -6.80 18.33
CA VAL A 121 7.11 -7.48 17.76
C VAL A 121 6.27 -8.02 18.92
N PRO A 122 5.08 -7.44 19.19
CA PRO A 122 4.24 -7.89 20.30
C PRO A 122 3.66 -9.27 20.01
N ASP A 123 3.58 -10.11 21.03
CA ASP A 123 2.92 -11.41 20.98
C ASP A 123 1.44 -11.34 21.39
N GLN A 124 1.03 -10.23 22.04
CA GLN A 124 -0.32 -9.99 22.45
C GLN A 124 -0.75 -8.55 22.19
N LEU A 125 -2.05 -8.36 22.01
CA LEU A 125 -2.70 -7.09 21.73
C LEU A 125 -3.99 -6.98 22.56
N VAL A 126 -4.16 -5.84 23.21
CA VAL A 126 -5.43 -5.45 23.85
C VAL A 126 -6.03 -4.29 23.05
N ASP A 127 -7.13 -4.54 22.36
CA ASP A 127 -7.85 -3.50 21.62
C ASP A 127 -8.72 -2.68 22.60
N ARG A 128 -8.38 -1.43 22.75
CA ARG A 128 -9.14 -0.44 23.54
C ARG A 128 -9.72 0.68 22.68
N THR A 129 -9.81 0.47 21.38
CA THR A 129 -10.40 1.46 20.48
C THR A 129 -11.90 1.57 20.71
N THR A 130 -12.42 2.80 20.62
CA THR A 130 -13.85 3.11 20.77
C THR A 130 -14.33 3.91 19.56
N SER A 131 -15.63 3.91 19.34
CA SER A 131 -16.28 4.72 18.30
C SER A 131 -15.83 4.42 16.88
N ARG A 132 -15.41 3.19 16.60
CA ARG A 132 -15.06 2.69 15.27
C ARG A 132 -16.01 1.61 14.81
N ASN A 133 -16.21 1.49 13.50
CA ASN A 133 -16.87 0.33 12.95
C ASN A 133 -15.98 -0.90 13.15
N GLN A 134 -16.51 -1.94 13.79
CA GLN A 134 -15.77 -3.16 14.16
C GLN A 134 -16.05 -4.32 13.21
N THR A 135 -16.86 -4.11 12.17
CA THR A 135 -17.27 -5.14 11.20
C THR A 135 -17.02 -4.70 9.78
N TYR A 136 -16.86 -5.66 8.89
CA TYR A 136 -16.90 -5.50 7.44
C TYR A 136 -18.32 -5.56 6.92
#